data_8185717c6b5a694a042fff6b34a09cac
#
_entry.id   8185717c6b5a694a042fff6b34a09cac
#
_cell.length_a   1.000
_cell.length_b   1.000
_cell.length_c   1.000
_cell.angle_alpha   90.00
_cell.angle_beta   90.00
_cell.angle_gamma   90.00
#
_symmetry.space_group_name_H-M   'P 1'
#
loop_
_entity.id
_entity.type
_entity.pdbx_description
1 polymer ?
#
loop_
_entity_poly.entity_id
_entity_poly.type
_entity_poly.pdbx_seq_one_letter_code
_entity_poly.pdbx_strand_id
1 'polypeptide(L)'
;LGHVNVVASLIFSGMSGSAVADAAGIGKIIIGMMTKNGRYTKGYAAAITAASATIGPIIPPSIPMVLYSVISDTSIGYLFLAGIVPGLIMGLVLMIMNTIISHKRNFVTEEAVPISKLPKITSRAFPALLMPAILLYGIYGGVTTPTEAAAIAALYALFLTGIFYRSVSLKSLYQIFVDSARSSAAVGVVIGGAFILNYIVISENIPGALTIFLQGLDVSPLM
;
A
#
# COMPACT_ATOMS: atom_id res chain seq x y z
N LEU A 1 -20.09 4.45 1.00
CA LEU A 1 -18.96 3.73 1.62
C LEU A 1 -17.95 3.19 0.60
N GLY A 2 -18.34 2.80 -0.65
CA GLY A 2 -17.37 2.31 -1.63
C GLY A 2 -16.27 3.32 -1.96
N HIS A 3 -16.60 4.60 -2.18
CA HIS A 3 -15.59 5.66 -2.36
C HIS A 3 -14.74 5.86 -1.11
N VAL A 4 -15.35 5.78 0.08
CA VAL A 4 -14.61 5.87 1.35
C VAL A 4 -13.58 4.74 1.45
N ASN A 5 -13.92 3.53 0.98
CA ASN A 5 -13.00 2.40 0.94
C ASN A 5 -11.76 2.72 0.07
N VAL A 6 -11.97 3.21 -1.15
CA VAL A 6 -10.87 3.55 -2.06
C VAL A 6 -9.99 4.67 -1.48
N VAL A 7 -10.61 5.74 -0.97
CA VAL A 7 -9.87 6.87 -0.37
C VAL A 7 -9.12 6.43 0.90
N ALA A 8 -9.74 5.60 1.74
CA ALA A 8 -9.07 5.06 2.92
C ALA A 8 -7.88 4.18 2.56
N SER A 9 -8.00 3.32 1.51
CA SER A 9 -6.87 2.54 1.00
C SER A 9 -5.77 3.45 0.44
N LEU A 10 -6.09 4.52 -0.31
CA LEU A 10 -5.12 5.50 -0.78
C LEU A 10 -4.32 6.12 0.38
N ILE A 11 -5.00 6.54 1.45
CA ILE A 11 -4.35 7.13 2.62
C ILE A 11 -3.52 6.09 3.37
N PHE A 12 -4.08 4.90 3.58
CA PHE A 12 -3.41 3.82 4.33
C PHE A 12 -2.22 3.24 3.56
N SER A 13 -2.28 3.21 2.24
CA SER A 13 -1.16 2.84 1.37
C SER A 13 0.08 3.70 1.64
N GLY A 14 -0.12 5.01 1.88
CA GLY A 14 0.96 5.92 2.28
C GLY A 14 1.61 5.61 3.64
N MET A 15 1.12 4.60 4.36
CA MET A 15 1.68 4.15 5.64
C MET A 15 2.17 2.71 5.60
N SER A 16 1.45 1.82 4.91
CA SER A 16 1.69 0.37 4.98
C SER A 16 2.59 -0.17 3.86
N GLY A 17 2.50 0.39 2.66
CA GLY A 17 3.21 -0.08 1.47
C GLY A 17 2.90 -1.53 1.06
N SER A 18 1.81 -2.12 1.59
CA SER A 18 1.48 -3.54 1.45
C SER A 18 0.00 -3.77 1.21
N ALA A 19 -0.35 -4.40 0.09
CA ALA A 19 -1.73 -4.78 -0.22
C ALA A 19 -2.35 -5.70 0.84
N VAL A 20 -1.56 -6.62 1.37
CA VAL A 20 -2.02 -7.56 2.40
C VAL A 20 -2.32 -6.84 3.71
N ALA A 21 -1.45 -5.92 4.12
CA ALA A 21 -1.66 -5.10 5.32
C ALA A 21 -2.89 -4.19 5.18
N ASP A 22 -3.11 -3.63 3.99
CA ASP A 22 -4.28 -2.79 3.69
C ASP A 22 -5.57 -3.63 3.76
N ALA A 23 -5.64 -4.74 3.05
CA ALA A 23 -6.80 -5.63 3.04
C ALA A 23 -7.12 -6.21 4.43
N ALA A 24 -6.12 -6.69 5.15
CA ALA A 24 -6.28 -7.33 6.47
C ALA A 24 -6.52 -6.32 7.60
N GLY A 25 -5.96 -5.12 7.50
CA GLY A 25 -6.09 -4.04 8.46
C GLY A 25 -7.39 -3.25 8.26
N ILE A 26 -7.25 -2.10 7.61
CA ILE A 26 -8.37 -1.18 7.40
C ILE A 26 -9.49 -1.80 6.56
N GLY A 27 -9.13 -2.65 5.59
CA GLY A 27 -10.09 -3.33 4.72
C GLY A 27 -11.10 -4.16 5.49
N LYS A 28 -10.67 -4.91 6.49
CA LYS A 28 -11.58 -5.69 7.35
C LYS A 28 -12.60 -4.81 8.08
N ILE A 29 -12.17 -3.65 8.57
CA ILE A 29 -13.04 -2.69 9.26
C ILE A 29 -14.08 -2.14 8.28
N ILE A 30 -13.65 -1.72 7.10
CA ILE A 30 -14.53 -1.11 6.10
C ILE A 30 -15.51 -2.15 5.54
N ILE A 31 -15.09 -3.39 5.29
CA ILE A 31 -16.01 -4.48 4.91
C ILE A 31 -17.10 -4.65 5.96
N GLY A 32 -16.73 -4.65 7.25
CA GLY A 32 -17.69 -4.72 8.34
C GLY A 32 -18.70 -3.56 8.31
N MET A 33 -18.24 -2.34 8.06
CA MET A 33 -19.10 -1.16 7.93
C MET A 33 -20.00 -1.25 6.69
N MET A 34 -19.48 -1.67 5.55
CA MET A 34 -20.23 -1.79 4.30
C MET A 34 -21.33 -2.85 4.38
N THR A 35 -21.04 -3.97 5.03
CA THR A 35 -21.99 -5.11 5.13
C THR A 35 -23.00 -4.96 6.26
N LYS A 36 -22.80 -4.01 7.15
CA LYS A 36 -23.71 -3.73 8.26
C LYS A 36 -25.10 -3.37 7.72
N ASN A 37 -26.13 -4.00 8.28
CA ASN A 37 -27.55 -3.82 7.90
C ASN A 37 -27.86 -4.15 6.43
N GLY A 38 -27.07 -5.02 5.78
CA GLY A 38 -27.33 -5.47 4.41
C GLY A 38 -27.15 -4.39 3.31
N ARG A 39 -26.47 -3.27 3.62
CA ARG A 39 -26.27 -2.14 2.68
C ARG A 39 -25.53 -2.54 1.42
N TYR A 40 -24.48 -3.37 1.58
CA TYR A 40 -23.70 -3.92 0.49
C TYR A 40 -23.61 -5.44 0.62
N THR A 41 -23.56 -6.15 -0.49
CA THR A 41 -23.28 -7.59 -0.46
C THR A 41 -21.85 -7.84 0.02
N LYS A 42 -21.64 -8.92 0.77
CA LYS A 42 -20.31 -9.30 1.25
C LYS A 42 -19.29 -9.44 0.11
N GLY A 43 -19.74 -10.03 -1.01
CA GLY A 43 -18.90 -10.20 -2.20
C GLY A 43 -18.45 -8.87 -2.81
N TYR A 44 -19.35 -7.88 -2.91
CA TYR A 44 -18.98 -6.57 -3.43
C TYR A 44 -18.02 -5.82 -2.47
N ALA A 45 -18.32 -5.82 -1.17
CA ALA A 45 -17.47 -5.18 -0.18
C ALA A 45 -16.05 -5.78 -0.18
N ALA A 46 -15.95 -7.11 -0.25
CA ALA A 46 -14.65 -7.80 -0.35
C ALA A 46 -13.93 -7.48 -1.66
N ALA A 47 -14.65 -7.48 -2.80
CA ALA A 47 -14.06 -7.22 -4.11
C ALA A 47 -13.49 -5.80 -4.22
N ILE A 48 -14.24 -4.76 -3.79
CA ILE A 48 -13.74 -3.39 -3.85
C ILE A 48 -12.59 -3.16 -2.87
N THR A 49 -12.61 -3.79 -1.71
CA THR A 49 -11.51 -3.72 -0.73
C THR A 49 -10.25 -4.40 -1.28
N ALA A 50 -10.38 -5.58 -1.88
CA ALA A 50 -9.25 -6.27 -2.50
C ALA A 50 -8.67 -5.46 -3.67
N ALA A 51 -9.54 -4.89 -4.51
CA ALA A 51 -9.11 -4.04 -5.62
C ALA A 51 -8.43 -2.75 -5.14
N SER A 52 -8.95 -2.06 -4.11
CA SER A 52 -8.32 -0.85 -3.59
C SER A 52 -7.02 -1.14 -2.83
N ALA A 53 -6.90 -2.28 -2.17
CA ALA A 53 -5.68 -2.68 -1.49
C ALA A 53 -4.49 -2.87 -2.45
N THR A 54 -4.74 -3.17 -3.74
CA THR A 54 -3.65 -3.27 -4.74
C THR A 54 -2.94 -1.95 -5.01
N ILE A 55 -3.49 -0.83 -4.57
CA ILE A 55 -2.85 0.49 -4.63
C ILE A 55 -1.65 0.55 -3.66
N GLY A 56 -1.69 -0.20 -2.54
CA GLY A 56 -0.67 -0.20 -1.49
C GLY A 56 0.76 -0.39 -1.98
N PRO A 57 1.04 -1.41 -2.79
CA PRO A 57 2.36 -1.63 -3.37
C PRO A 57 2.83 -0.59 -4.39
N ILE A 58 1.96 0.34 -4.81
CA ILE A 58 2.25 1.32 -5.88
C ILE A 58 2.42 2.71 -5.32
N ILE A 59 1.57 3.12 -4.36
CA ILE A 59 1.72 4.43 -3.70
C ILE A 59 2.85 4.37 -2.67
N PRO A 60 3.78 5.33 -2.68
CA PRO A 60 4.85 5.39 -1.71
C PRO A 60 4.34 5.69 -0.27
N PRO A 61 5.02 5.11 0.75
CA PRO A 61 6.13 4.17 0.64
C PRO A 61 5.68 2.76 0.24
N SER A 62 6.46 2.09 -0.59
CA SER A 62 6.11 0.78 -1.16
C SER A 62 7.20 -0.24 -0.88
N ILE A 63 6.85 -1.35 -0.23
CA ILE A 63 7.78 -2.44 0.04
C ILE A 63 8.36 -3.02 -1.26
N PRO A 64 7.55 -3.37 -2.30
CA PRO A 64 8.09 -3.85 -3.57
C PRO A 64 9.05 -2.88 -4.25
N MET A 65 8.81 -1.56 -4.18
CA MET A 65 9.73 -0.58 -4.78
C MET A 65 11.05 -0.51 -4.03
N VAL A 66 11.05 -0.64 -2.69
CA VAL A 66 12.27 -0.73 -1.90
C VAL A 66 13.07 -1.97 -2.30
N LEU A 67 12.40 -3.14 -2.43
CA LEU A 67 13.05 -4.37 -2.86
C LEU A 67 13.62 -4.25 -4.28
N TYR A 68 12.85 -3.69 -5.20
CA TYR A 68 13.28 -3.47 -6.56
C TYR A 68 14.51 -2.56 -6.62
N SER A 69 14.56 -1.51 -5.81
CA SER A 69 15.72 -0.60 -5.76
C SER A 69 17.01 -1.31 -5.37
N VAL A 70 16.95 -2.26 -4.43
CA VAL A 70 18.10 -3.05 -3.98
C VAL A 70 18.63 -3.97 -5.09
N ILE A 71 17.72 -4.53 -5.92
CA ILE A 71 18.10 -5.47 -6.98
C ILE A 71 18.57 -4.73 -8.24
N SER A 72 17.95 -3.58 -8.55
CA SER A 72 18.17 -2.82 -9.79
C SER A 72 19.17 -1.68 -9.65
N ASP A 73 19.68 -1.43 -8.44
CA ASP A 73 20.53 -0.28 -8.11
C ASP A 73 19.89 1.08 -8.47
N THR A 74 18.56 1.14 -8.46
CA THR A 74 17.78 2.33 -8.79
C THR A 74 17.43 3.10 -7.52
N SER A 75 17.47 4.43 -7.57
CA SER A 75 17.11 5.27 -6.42
C SER A 75 15.67 5.03 -5.96
N ILE A 76 15.50 4.74 -4.67
CA ILE A 76 14.20 4.57 -4.02
C ILE A 76 13.33 5.83 -4.19
N GLY A 77 13.92 7.03 -4.09
CA GLY A 77 13.21 8.29 -4.27
C GLY A 77 12.58 8.42 -5.65
N TYR A 78 13.30 8.06 -6.71
CA TYR A 78 12.75 8.07 -8.07
C TYR A 78 11.63 7.04 -8.24
N LEU A 79 11.78 5.84 -7.70
CA LEU A 79 10.74 4.82 -7.74
C LEU A 79 9.47 5.28 -7.02
N PHE A 80 9.62 5.92 -5.87
CA PHE A 80 8.49 6.45 -5.12
C PHE A 80 7.77 7.57 -5.88
N LEU A 81 8.52 8.52 -6.50
CA LEU A 81 7.92 9.55 -7.36
C LEU A 81 7.17 8.94 -8.54
N ALA A 82 7.76 7.94 -9.19
CA ALA A 82 7.13 7.25 -10.32
C ALA A 82 5.82 6.53 -9.93
N GLY A 83 5.69 6.08 -8.68
CA GLY A 83 4.49 5.38 -8.18
C GLY A 83 3.30 6.29 -7.87
N ILE A 84 3.52 7.59 -7.64
CA ILE A 84 2.44 8.52 -7.25
C ILE A 84 1.37 8.62 -8.34
N VAL A 85 1.77 8.90 -9.56
CA VAL A 85 0.83 9.13 -10.68
C VAL A 85 0.03 7.86 -11.01
N PRO A 86 0.63 6.69 -11.22
CA PRO A 86 -0.10 5.45 -11.45
C PRO A 86 -1.05 5.09 -10.29
N GLY A 87 -0.60 5.26 -9.05
CA GLY A 87 -1.43 4.99 -7.87
C GLY A 87 -2.67 5.90 -7.80
N LEU A 88 -2.52 7.19 -8.09
CA LEU A 88 -3.65 8.12 -8.15
C LEU A 88 -4.60 7.80 -9.30
N ILE A 89 -4.08 7.41 -10.48
CA ILE A 89 -4.90 6.98 -11.62
C ILE A 89 -5.70 5.74 -11.26
N MET A 90 -5.07 4.74 -10.61
CA MET A 90 -5.78 3.54 -10.14
C MET A 90 -6.90 3.90 -9.16
N GLY A 91 -6.63 4.76 -8.19
CA GLY A 91 -7.65 5.25 -7.27
C GLY A 91 -8.81 5.93 -7.98
N LEU A 92 -8.53 6.79 -8.96
CA LEU A 92 -9.54 7.47 -9.77
C LEU A 92 -10.39 6.48 -10.57
N VAL A 93 -9.76 5.53 -11.25
CA VAL A 93 -10.45 4.49 -12.04
C VAL A 93 -11.36 3.66 -11.13
N LEU A 94 -10.89 3.25 -9.96
CA LEU A 94 -11.69 2.52 -8.99
C LEU A 94 -12.87 3.35 -8.46
N MET A 95 -12.70 4.65 -8.25
CA MET A 95 -13.80 5.53 -7.86
C MET A 95 -14.86 5.66 -8.96
N ILE A 96 -14.42 5.82 -10.23
CA ILE A 96 -15.34 5.86 -11.39
C ILE A 96 -16.09 4.53 -11.50
N MET A 97 -15.39 3.40 -11.45
CA MET A 97 -15.99 2.08 -11.52
C MET A 97 -16.99 1.83 -10.37
N ASN A 98 -16.62 2.24 -9.15
CA ASN A 98 -17.51 2.16 -8.00
C ASN A 98 -18.78 3.01 -8.20
N THR A 99 -18.68 4.21 -8.79
CA THR A 99 -19.82 5.06 -9.13
C THR A 99 -20.78 4.35 -10.08
N ILE A 100 -20.25 3.79 -11.17
CA ILE A 100 -21.03 3.06 -12.19
C ILE A 100 -21.77 1.87 -11.55
N ILE A 101 -21.05 1.07 -10.75
CA ILE A 101 -21.64 -0.10 -10.10
C ILE A 101 -22.69 0.31 -9.04
N SER A 102 -22.41 1.37 -8.28
CA SER A 102 -23.32 1.88 -7.25
C SER A 102 -24.66 2.32 -7.86
N HIS A 103 -24.62 3.01 -9.00
CA HIS A 103 -25.84 3.39 -9.73
C HIS A 103 -26.58 2.16 -10.28
N LYS A 104 -25.87 1.20 -10.88
CA LYS A 104 -26.49 -0.01 -11.44
C LYS A 104 -27.14 -0.89 -10.38
N ARG A 105 -26.59 -0.92 -9.17
CA ARG A 105 -27.06 -1.78 -8.08
C ARG A 105 -27.94 -1.05 -7.06
N ASN A 106 -28.24 0.23 -7.27
CA ASN A 106 -29.04 1.07 -6.38
C ASN A 106 -28.59 0.98 -4.91
N PHE A 107 -27.27 1.06 -4.67
CA PHE A 107 -26.78 1.06 -3.29
C PHE A 107 -27.24 2.31 -2.52
N VAL A 108 -27.61 2.09 -1.27
CA VAL A 108 -28.07 3.16 -0.39
C VAL A 108 -26.95 4.20 -0.20
N THR A 109 -27.28 5.46 -0.48
CA THR A 109 -26.41 6.60 -0.18
C THR A 109 -26.43 6.89 1.32
N GLU A 110 -25.27 7.11 1.91
CA GLU A 110 -25.21 7.52 3.32
C GLU A 110 -25.36 9.03 3.45
N GLU A 111 -25.91 9.44 4.59
CA GLU A 111 -25.99 10.87 4.92
C GLU A 111 -24.59 11.45 5.06
N ALA A 112 -24.39 12.59 4.44
CA ALA A 112 -23.13 13.32 4.55
C ALA A 112 -22.90 13.79 5.98
N VAL A 113 -21.68 13.61 6.49
CA VAL A 113 -21.31 14.15 7.80
C VAL A 113 -21.41 15.68 7.76
N PRO A 114 -22.11 16.31 8.71
CA PRO A 114 -22.21 17.75 8.78
C PRO A 114 -20.83 18.41 8.79
N ILE A 115 -20.65 19.46 7.98
CA ILE A 115 -19.38 20.18 7.82
C ILE A 115 -18.86 20.67 9.19
N SER A 116 -19.75 21.01 10.11
CA SER A 116 -19.40 21.44 11.47
C SER A 116 -18.64 20.39 12.29
N LYS A 117 -18.77 19.09 11.97
CA LYS A 117 -18.06 18.00 12.66
C LYS A 117 -16.70 17.67 12.04
N LEU A 118 -16.46 18.10 10.80
CA LEU A 118 -15.21 17.80 10.07
C LEU A 118 -13.96 18.29 10.80
N PRO A 119 -13.86 19.54 11.31
CA PRO A 119 -12.66 20.01 11.99
C PRO A 119 -12.26 19.14 13.18
N LYS A 120 -13.26 18.71 13.99
CA LYS A 120 -13.00 17.85 15.16
C LYS A 120 -12.56 16.44 14.78
N ILE A 121 -13.09 15.90 13.69
CA ILE A 121 -12.70 14.57 13.20
C ILE A 121 -11.30 14.64 12.60
N THR A 122 -11.03 15.66 11.77
CA THR A 122 -9.72 15.87 11.13
C THR A 122 -8.63 16.12 12.16
N SER A 123 -8.87 16.94 13.18
CA SER A 123 -7.86 17.22 14.22
C SER A 123 -7.46 15.97 15.01
N ARG A 124 -8.38 15.02 15.20
CA ARG A 124 -8.05 13.72 15.83
C ARG A 124 -7.27 12.79 14.93
N ALA A 125 -7.52 12.83 13.61
CA ALA A 125 -6.83 12.01 12.63
C ALA A 125 -5.48 12.62 12.20
N PHE A 126 -5.33 13.94 12.34
CA PHE A 126 -4.18 14.69 11.87
C PHE A 126 -2.82 14.14 12.33
N PRO A 127 -2.62 13.79 13.62
CA PRO A 127 -1.34 13.21 14.04
C PRO A 127 -1.00 11.91 13.30
N ALA A 128 -1.99 11.05 13.03
CA ALA A 128 -1.75 9.81 12.28
C ALA A 128 -1.42 10.10 10.80
N LEU A 129 -2.06 11.11 10.20
CA LEU A 129 -1.81 11.54 8.81
C LEU A 129 -0.44 12.19 8.62
N LEU A 130 0.23 12.63 9.69
CA LEU A 130 1.61 13.14 9.61
C LEU A 130 2.64 12.03 9.36
N MET A 131 2.32 10.77 9.66
CA MET A 131 3.28 9.68 9.53
C MET A 131 3.80 9.50 8.09
N PRO A 132 2.94 9.40 7.04
CA PRO A 132 3.41 9.38 5.65
C PRO A 132 4.19 10.65 5.28
N ALA A 133 3.75 11.81 5.77
CA ALA A 133 4.42 13.08 5.48
C ALA A 133 5.84 13.12 6.07
N ILE A 134 6.03 12.67 7.30
CA ILE A 134 7.36 12.56 7.95
C ILE A 134 8.28 11.66 7.12
N LEU A 135 7.77 10.50 6.69
CA LEU A 135 8.55 9.54 5.93
C LEU A 135 8.96 10.10 4.57
N LEU A 136 8.01 10.63 3.81
CA LEU A 136 8.28 11.18 2.48
C LEU A 136 9.16 12.44 2.56
N TYR A 137 8.92 13.34 3.52
CA TYR A 137 9.76 14.51 3.72
C TYR A 137 11.21 14.15 4.07
N GLY A 138 11.40 13.14 4.95
CA GLY A 138 12.74 12.66 5.30
C GLY A 138 13.53 12.19 4.08
N ILE A 139 12.88 11.43 3.20
CA ILE A 139 13.50 10.86 1.99
C ILE A 139 13.72 11.94 0.92
N TYR A 140 12.68 12.69 0.54
CA TYR A 140 12.77 13.68 -0.54
C TYR A 140 13.54 14.95 -0.15
N GLY A 141 13.51 15.31 1.13
CA GLY A 141 14.30 16.41 1.65
C GLY A 141 15.80 16.10 1.76
N GLY A 142 16.20 14.85 1.48
CA GLY A 142 17.59 14.41 1.59
C GLY A 142 18.13 14.45 3.02
N VAL A 143 17.25 14.55 4.02
CA VAL A 143 17.62 14.66 5.43
C VAL A 143 17.96 13.29 6.02
N THR A 144 17.30 12.25 5.52
CA THR A 144 17.44 10.88 6.02
C THR A 144 17.48 9.88 4.88
N THR A 145 18.14 8.74 5.11
CA THR A 145 18.01 7.58 4.26
C THR A 145 16.61 6.96 4.41
N PRO A 146 16.12 6.18 3.44
CA PRO A 146 14.83 5.49 3.55
C PRO A 146 14.69 4.62 4.82
N THR A 147 15.79 3.98 5.25
CA THR A 147 15.81 3.15 6.46
C THR A 147 15.67 4.00 7.72
N GLU A 148 16.37 5.13 7.79
CA GLU A 148 16.25 6.07 8.91
C GLU A 148 14.87 6.72 8.95
N ALA A 149 14.32 7.13 7.81
CA ALA A 149 12.96 7.66 7.71
C ALA A 149 11.93 6.63 8.21
N ALA A 150 12.08 5.35 7.86
CA ALA A 150 11.20 4.29 8.34
C ALA A 150 11.32 4.08 9.85
N ALA A 151 12.54 4.14 10.42
CA ALA A 151 12.77 4.03 11.85
C ALA A 151 12.12 5.22 12.61
N ILE A 152 12.27 6.45 12.10
CA ILE A 152 11.64 7.65 12.68
C ILE A 152 10.11 7.53 12.61
N ALA A 153 9.54 7.08 11.49
CA ALA A 153 8.11 6.88 11.35
C ALA A 153 7.58 5.81 12.32
N ALA A 154 8.33 4.71 12.52
CA ALA A 154 7.98 3.67 13.47
C ALA A 154 8.02 4.18 14.92
N LEU A 155 9.04 4.95 15.30
CA LEU A 155 9.12 5.60 16.62
C LEU A 155 7.97 6.59 16.82
N TYR A 156 7.65 7.37 15.81
CA TYR A 156 6.52 8.29 15.86
C TYR A 156 5.19 7.53 16.05
N ALA A 157 4.97 6.43 15.33
CA ALA A 157 3.80 5.58 15.49
C ALA A 157 3.70 4.99 16.91
N LEU A 158 4.81 4.53 17.48
CA LEU A 158 4.89 4.04 18.86
C LEU A 158 4.54 5.14 19.86
N PHE A 159 5.07 6.35 19.67
CA PHE A 159 4.76 7.51 20.51
C PHE A 159 3.26 7.83 20.46
N LEU A 160 2.69 7.91 19.25
CA LEU A 160 1.26 8.20 19.08
C LEU A 160 0.37 7.15 19.73
N THR A 161 0.64 5.87 19.47
CA THR A 161 -0.20 4.78 19.95
C THR A 161 -0.02 4.50 21.43
N GLY A 162 1.19 4.65 21.96
CA GLY A 162 1.52 4.41 23.36
C GLY A 162 1.15 5.57 24.29
N ILE A 163 1.47 6.79 23.90
CA ILE A 163 1.36 7.98 24.77
C ILE A 163 0.12 8.79 24.44
N PHE A 164 -0.09 9.14 23.16
CA PHE A 164 -1.16 10.04 22.77
C PHE A 164 -2.53 9.36 22.73
N TYR A 165 -2.65 8.23 22.03
CA TYR A 165 -3.89 7.47 21.94
C TYR A 165 -4.07 6.45 23.06
N ARG A 166 -2.99 6.07 23.74
CA ARG A 166 -2.98 5.06 24.82
C ARG A 166 -3.72 3.77 24.44
N SER A 167 -3.57 3.36 23.18
CA SER A 167 -4.32 2.25 22.58
C SER A 167 -3.57 0.92 22.60
N VAL A 168 -2.27 0.91 22.96
CA VAL A 168 -1.40 -0.27 22.89
C VAL A 168 -0.97 -0.67 24.29
N SER A 169 -1.23 -1.94 24.66
CA SER A 169 -0.69 -2.56 25.87
C SER A 169 0.70 -3.14 25.61
N LEU A 170 1.48 -3.39 26.68
CA LEU A 170 2.80 -4.03 26.54
C LEU A 170 2.73 -5.41 25.85
N LYS A 171 1.67 -6.18 26.13
CA LYS A 171 1.43 -7.46 25.45
C LYS A 171 1.16 -7.26 23.95
N SER A 172 0.35 -6.27 23.60
CA SER A 172 0.08 -5.93 22.18
C SER A 172 1.35 -5.43 21.50
N LEU A 173 2.17 -4.64 22.18
CA LEU A 173 3.44 -4.16 21.66
C LEU A 173 4.39 -5.32 21.33
N TYR A 174 4.55 -6.29 22.26
CA TYR A 174 5.32 -7.50 21.99
C TYR A 174 4.82 -8.25 20.77
N GLN A 175 3.49 -8.42 20.65
CA GLN A 175 2.88 -9.10 19.51
C GLN A 175 3.16 -8.35 18.19
N ILE A 176 3.09 -7.02 18.18
CA ILE A 176 3.41 -6.19 17.01
C ILE A 176 4.86 -6.43 16.58
N PHE A 177 5.81 -6.48 17.50
CA PHE A 177 7.21 -6.79 17.17
C PHE A 177 7.39 -8.19 16.58
N VAL A 178 6.73 -9.19 17.17
CA VAL A 178 6.77 -10.57 16.66
C VAL A 178 6.18 -10.66 15.26
N ASP A 179 5.05 -10.02 15.01
CA ASP A 179 4.39 -10.04 13.69
C ASP A 179 5.19 -9.25 12.66
N SER A 180 5.82 -8.13 13.05
CA SER A 180 6.75 -7.39 12.20
C SER A 180 7.99 -8.21 11.84
N ALA A 181 8.58 -8.91 12.81
CA ALA A 181 9.72 -9.80 12.57
C ALA A 181 9.36 -10.95 11.62
N ARG A 182 8.18 -11.56 11.79
CA ARG A 182 7.68 -12.60 10.86
C ARG A 182 7.49 -12.07 9.44
N SER A 183 6.91 -10.89 9.31
CA SER A 183 6.70 -10.24 8.00
C SER A 183 8.05 -9.93 7.34
N SER A 184 9.01 -9.39 8.08
CA SER A 184 10.36 -9.11 7.59
C SER A 184 11.10 -10.38 7.17
N ALA A 185 10.98 -11.46 7.96
CA ALA A 185 11.56 -12.76 7.63
C ALA A 185 10.96 -13.34 6.34
N ALA A 186 9.63 -13.26 6.16
CA ALA A 186 8.97 -13.72 4.95
C ALA A 186 9.48 -12.96 3.70
N VAL A 187 9.62 -11.64 3.80
CA VAL A 187 10.20 -10.81 2.75
C VAL A 187 11.66 -11.21 2.48
N GLY A 188 12.47 -11.43 3.53
CA GLY A 188 13.85 -11.87 3.41
C GLY A 188 13.99 -13.20 2.65
N VAL A 189 13.12 -14.17 2.90
CA VAL A 189 13.08 -15.45 2.17
C VAL A 189 12.78 -15.23 0.68
N VAL A 190 11.82 -14.36 0.35
CA VAL A 190 11.48 -14.04 -1.04
C VAL A 190 12.66 -13.38 -1.76
N ILE A 191 13.35 -12.44 -1.10
CA ILE A 191 14.56 -11.81 -1.65
C ILE A 191 15.66 -12.86 -1.88
N GLY A 192 15.89 -13.72 -0.90
CA GLY A 192 16.89 -14.83 -1.05
C GLY A 192 16.57 -15.73 -2.24
N GLY A 193 15.29 -16.11 -2.41
CA GLY A 193 14.83 -16.86 -3.57
C GLY A 193 15.04 -16.11 -4.90
N ALA A 194 14.77 -14.81 -4.92
CA ALA A 194 14.98 -13.97 -6.10
C ALA A 194 16.46 -13.87 -6.49
N PHE A 195 17.38 -13.75 -5.53
CA PHE A 195 18.81 -13.75 -5.80
C PHE A 195 19.30 -15.10 -6.37
N ILE A 196 18.81 -16.22 -5.83
CA ILE A 196 19.14 -17.55 -6.37
C ILE A 196 18.64 -17.67 -7.80
N LEU A 197 17.38 -17.28 -8.07
CA LEU A 197 16.81 -17.30 -9.40
C LEU A 197 17.63 -16.42 -10.36
N ASN A 198 17.99 -15.21 -9.95
CA ASN A 198 18.79 -14.30 -10.75
C ASN A 198 20.18 -14.89 -11.08
N TYR A 199 20.81 -15.53 -10.10
CA TYR A 199 22.06 -16.24 -10.33
C TYR A 199 21.92 -17.32 -11.39
N ILE A 200 20.88 -18.17 -11.32
CA ILE A 200 20.62 -19.21 -12.30
C ILE A 200 20.37 -18.61 -13.69
N VAL A 201 19.55 -17.58 -13.79
CA VAL A 201 19.22 -16.88 -15.06
C VAL A 201 20.49 -16.35 -15.74
N ILE A 202 21.41 -15.80 -14.95
CA ILE A 202 22.67 -15.26 -15.47
C ILE A 202 23.65 -16.39 -15.82
N SER A 203 23.82 -17.37 -14.95
CA SER A 203 24.79 -18.47 -15.15
C SER A 203 24.42 -19.35 -16.34
N GLU A 204 23.15 -19.59 -16.58
CA GLU A 204 22.64 -20.35 -17.73
C GLU A 204 22.46 -19.51 -19.00
N ASN A 205 22.87 -18.23 -18.97
CA ASN A 205 22.71 -17.28 -20.09
C ASN A 205 21.30 -17.29 -20.73
N ILE A 206 20.26 -17.44 -19.88
CA ILE A 206 18.87 -17.51 -20.35
C ILE A 206 18.47 -16.31 -21.23
N PRO A 207 18.84 -15.04 -20.91
CA PRO A 207 18.54 -13.88 -21.78
C PRO A 207 19.14 -14.00 -23.17
N GLY A 208 20.39 -14.50 -23.27
CA GLY A 208 21.06 -14.74 -24.55
C GLY A 208 20.37 -15.82 -25.39
N ALA A 209 20.03 -16.94 -24.76
CA ALA A 209 19.29 -18.02 -25.40
C ALA A 209 17.92 -17.56 -25.90
N LEU A 210 17.20 -16.78 -25.09
CA LEU A 210 15.90 -16.20 -25.47
C LEU A 210 16.04 -15.23 -26.64
N THR A 211 17.05 -14.39 -26.66
CA THR A 211 17.33 -13.46 -27.75
C THR A 211 17.55 -14.19 -29.06
N ILE A 212 18.39 -15.24 -29.06
CA ILE A 212 18.66 -16.07 -30.24
C ILE A 212 17.36 -16.75 -30.73
N PHE A 213 16.57 -17.30 -29.80
CA PHE A 213 15.29 -17.92 -30.12
C PHE A 213 14.30 -16.92 -30.77
N LEU A 214 14.18 -15.73 -30.22
CA LEU A 214 13.29 -14.68 -30.76
C LEU A 214 13.75 -14.17 -32.13
N GLN A 215 15.05 -14.02 -32.33
CA GLN A 215 15.62 -13.66 -33.66
C GLN A 215 15.34 -14.73 -34.71
N GLY A 216 15.33 -16.02 -34.33
CA GLY A 216 14.98 -17.12 -35.22
C GLY A 216 13.50 -17.20 -35.61
N LEU A 217 12.62 -16.49 -34.88
CA LEU A 217 11.18 -16.45 -35.20
C LEU A 217 10.81 -15.41 -36.26
N ASP A 218 11.78 -14.67 -36.81
CA ASP A 218 11.60 -13.64 -37.86
C ASP A 218 10.41 -12.67 -37.56
N VAL A 219 10.21 -12.39 -36.27
CA VAL A 219 9.16 -11.47 -35.78
C VAL A 219 9.64 -10.06 -36.08
N SER A 220 8.98 -9.39 -37.03
CA SER A 220 9.19 -7.98 -37.30
C SER A 220 9.09 -7.14 -36.03
N PRO A 221 10.03 -6.21 -35.75
CA PRO A 221 9.91 -5.37 -34.57
C PRO A 221 8.57 -4.63 -34.62
N LEU A 222 7.73 -4.82 -33.63
CA LEU A 222 6.53 -4.02 -33.42
C LEU A 222 6.98 -2.56 -33.26
N MET A 223 6.60 -1.72 -34.24
CA MET A 223 6.73 -0.27 -34.15
C MET A 223 5.94 0.30 -32.98
#